data_e173871a56c1dffc064b9cb95888722a
#
_entry.id   e173871a56c1dffc064b9cb95888722a
#
_cell.length_a   1.000
_cell.length_b   1.000
_cell.length_c   1.000
_cell.angle_alpha   90.00
_cell.angle_beta   90.00
_cell.angle_gamma   90.00
#
_symmetry.space_group_name_H-M   'P 1'
#
loop_
_entity.id
_entity.type
_entity.pdbx_description
1 polymer ?
#
loop_
_entity_poly.entity_id
_entity_poly.type
_entity_poly.pdbx_seq_one_letter_code
_entity_poly.pdbx_strand_id
1 'polypeptide(L)'
;MGKFISLKHDYSFKEIFRNEIIRKYFISDVLEIPLEEIRSVRLHNTFLWTRHKMQKQGILDVMMVLNDNSKMNIELQIRAEADWDKRSLFYLAKMFIADLRKGEKYYKLQKCIEISILGFNLDDAPEYHKIYQLRDKAGRDFSDIFEIHIIELKKELYGLDRTDEWIRLFRAESKEELNMLMHRTKNPGILEAIKEINIMNLSDWMKAQYEFNLREERDKAAMEEQIRRDASAQGLAEGRAQGLAEGRVQGLVEGKVQGLAEGRAEGLEQGLSQGLSQGQVLKLINQVQTKLKKGIQAEQIASELEESLANVDRICKAVDECGMDADPSEVYRQLQ
;
A
#
# COMPACT_ATOMS: atom_id res chain seq x y z
N MET A 1 -4.91 -42.92 -11.25
CA MET A 1 -6.20 -42.39 -10.81
C MET A 1 -6.29 -40.96 -11.28
N GLY A 2 -7.27 -40.59 -12.11
CA GLY A 2 -7.44 -39.20 -12.55
C GLY A 2 -7.74 -38.27 -11.36
N LYS A 3 -7.30 -37.02 -11.45
CA LYS A 3 -7.53 -36.01 -10.42
C LYS A 3 -9.04 -35.72 -10.32
N PHE A 4 -9.57 -35.62 -9.10
CA PHE A 4 -10.96 -35.26 -8.85
C PHE A 4 -11.22 -33.82 -9.35
N ILE A 5 -12.31 -33.61 -10.09
CA ILE A 5 -12.74 -32.29 -10.56
C ILE A 5 -13.49 -31.58 -9.43
N SER A 6 -12.85 -30.59 -8.82
CA SER A 6 -13.43 -29.75 -7.76
C SER A 6 -14.10 -28.51 -8.35
N LEU A 7 -15.14 -28.02 -7.68
CA LEU A 7 -15.81 -26.75 -8.03
C LEU A 7 -15.01 -25.48 -7.69
N LYS A 8 -13.84 -25.62 -7.06
CA LYS A 8 -12.93 -24.51 -6.75
C LYS A 8 -12.17 -23.97 -7.98
N HIS A 9 -12.47 -24.48 -9.17
CA HIS A 9 -11.86 -24.07 -10.42
C HIS A 9 -12.89 -23.45 -11.36
N ASP A 10 -12.49 -22.40 -12.04
CA ASP A 10 -13.34 -21.59 -12.92
C ASP A 10 -14.15 -22.43 -13.93
N TYR A 11 -13.49 -23.39 -14.60
CA TYR A 11 -14.17 -24.25 -15.58
C TYR A 11 -15.33 -25.06 -14.97
N SER A 12 -15.08 -25.83 -13.92
CA SER A 12 -16.09 -26.68 -13.28
C SER A 12 -17.17 -25.86 -12.60
N PHE A 13 -16.81 -24.74 -12.01
CA PHE A 13 -17.74 -23.79 -11.42
C PHE A 13 -18.72 -23.24 -12.46
N LYS A 14 -18.24 -22.75 -13.59
CA LYS A 14 -19.08 -22.24 -14.68
C LYS A 14 -19.94 -23.35 -15.29
N GLU A 15 -19.41 -24.56 -15.41
CA GLU A 15 -20.10 -25.69 -16.04
C GLU A 15 -21.33 -26.12 -15.26
N ILE A 16 -21.29 -26.22 -13.92
CA ILE A 16 -22.48 -26.61 -13.16
C ILE A 16 -23.63 -25.62 -13.29
N PHE A 17 -23.32 -24.32 -13.42
CA PHE A 17 -24.36 -23.29 -13.59
C PHE A 17 -25.00 -23.26 -14.98
N ARG A 18 -24.55 -24.10 -15.94
CA ARG A 18 -25.30 -24.33 -17.20
C ARG A 18 -26.63 -25.06 -16.96
N ASN A 19 -26.71 -25.83 -15.89
CA ASN A 19 -27.93 -26.54 -15.53
C ASN A 19 -28.95 -25.58 -14.85
N GLU A 20 -30.14 -25.46 -15.40
CA GLU A 20 -31.18 -24.54 -14.92
C GLU A 20 -31.68 -24.89 -13.51
N ILE A 21 -31.79 -26.18 -13.20
CA ILE A 21 -32.24 -26.65 -11.87
C ILE A 21 -31.26 -26.16 -10.82
N ILE A 22 -29.93 -26.32 -11.06
CA ILE A 22 -28.90 -25.87 -10.15
C ILE A 22 -29.01 -24.37 -9.92
N ARG A 23 -29.16 -23.58 -10.99
CA ARG A 23 -29.29 -22.11 -10.88
C ARG A 23 -30.48 -21.71 -10.02
N LYS A 24 -31.68 -22.31 -10.28
CA LYS A 24 -32.91 -21.98 -9.56
C LYS A 24 -32.78 -22.27 -8.06
N TYR A 25 -32.30 -23.46 -7.70
CA TYR A 25 -32.14 -23.84 -6.30
C TYR A 25 -31.07 -23.03 -5.61
N PHE A 26 -29.92 -22.78 -6.26
CA PHE A 26 -28.86 -21.95 -5.70
C PHE A 26 -29.36 -20.54 -5.39
N ILE A 27 -30.02 -19.89 -6.34
CA ILE A 27 -30.57 -18.54 -6.16
C ILE A 27 -31.67 -18.54 -5.08
N SER A 28 -32.57 -19.52 -5.07
CA SER A 28 -33.61 -19.66 -4.03
C SER A 28 -32.99 -19.73 -2.64
N ASP A 29 -31.95 -20.53 -2.47
CA ASP A 29 -31.31 -20.77 -1.17
C ASP A 29 -30.47 -19.61 -0.70
N VAL A 30 -29.70 -18.98 -1.60
CA VAL A 30 -28.78 -17.88 -1.26
C VAL A 30 -29.51 -16.55 -1.05
N LEU A 31 -30.54 -16.28 -1.87
CA LEU A 31 -31.29 -15.02 -1.77
C LEU A 31 -32.54 -15.17 -0.89
N GLU A 32 -32.80 -16.37 -0.34
CA GLU A 32 -33.99 -16.69 0.47
C GLU A 32 -35.31 -16.40 -0.25
N ILE A 33 -35.33 -16.53 -1.59
CA ILE A 33 -36.51 -16.33 -2.42
C ILE A 33 -37.22 -17.69 -2.54
N PRO A 34 -38.57 -17.76 -2.29
CA PRO A 34 -39.34 -18.97 -2.53
C PRO A 34 -39.17 -19.49 -3.95
N LEU A 35 -38.92 -20.81 -4.11
CA LEU A 35 -38.64 -21.41 -5.42
C LEU A 35 -39.78 -21.20 -6.43
N GLU A 36 -41.02 -21.16 -5.98
CA GLU A 36 -42.24 -20.90 -6.77
C GLU A 36 -42.28 -19.49 -7.35
N GLU A 37 -41.58 -18.54 -6.74
CA GLU A 37 -41.44 -17.18 -7.26
C GLU A 37 -40.39 -17.07 -8.36
N ILE A 38 -39.51 -18.06 -8.47
CA ILE A 38 -38.44 -18.10 -9.48
C ILE A 38 -38.95 -18.77 -10.77
N ARG A 39 -39.55 -17.98 -11.66
CA ARG A 39 -40.08 -18.49 -12.94
C ARG A 39 -38.96 -18.90 -13.90
N SER A 40 -37.90 -18.09 -13.99
CA SER A 40 -36.76 -18.36 -14.86
C SER A 40 -35.47 -17.73 -14.33
N VAL A 41 -34.37 -18.43 -14.51
CA VAL A 41 -32.99 -17.88 -14.30
C VAL A 41 -32.21 -18.15 -15.57
N ARG A 42 -32.01 -17.12 -16.38
CA ARG A 42 -31.35 -17.23 -17.67
C ARG A 42 -29.89 -16.81 -17.55
N LEU A 43 -28.98 -17.60 -18.13
CA LEU A 43 -27.59 -17.18 -18.33
C LEU A 43 -27.56 -16.03 -19.33
N HIS A 44 -26.72 -15.05 -19.05
CA HIS A 44 -26.47 -13.91 -19.89
C HIS A 44 -25.00 -13.83 -20.32
N ASN A 45 -24.70 -12.98 -21.29
CA ASN A 45 -23.34 -12.79 -21.73
C ASN A 45 -22.49 -12.17 -20.61
N THR A 46 -21.40 -12.83 -20.27
CA THR A 46 -20.48 -12.40 -19.19
C THR A 46 -19.58 -11.23 -19.58
N PHE A 47 -19.53 -10.84 -20.87
CA PHE A 47 -18.76 -9.71 -21.33
C PHE A 47 -19.48 -8.39 -21.12
N LEU A 48 -18.94 -7.56 -20.23
CA LEU A 48 -19.39 -6.18 -20.04
C LEU A 48 -18.61 -5.25 -20.98
N TRP A 49 -19.22 -4.98 -22.15
CA TRP A 49 -18.60 -4.18 -23.21
C TRP A 49 -18.27 -2.76 -22.75
N THR A 50 -17.14 -2.24 -23.21
CA THR A 50 -16.76 -0.85 -23.02
C THR A 50 -17.09 -0.05 -24.28
N ARG A 51 -17.62 1.17 -24.10
CA ARG A 51 -17.89 2.08 -25.23
C ARG A 51 -16.61 2.70 -25.82
N HIS A 52 -15.51 2.69 -25.07
CA HIS A 52 -14.21 3.22 -25.48
C HIS A 52 -13.11 2.19 -25.27
N LYS A 53 -12.21 2.04 -26.25
CA LYS A 53 -11.08 1.08 -26.22
C LYS A 53 -10.15 1.25 -25.01
N MET A 54 -10.13 2.44 -24.40
CA MET A 54 -9.28 2.76 -23.24
C MET A 54 -9.91 2.38 -21.87
N GLN A 55 -11.16 1.93 -21.83
CA GLN A 55 -11.80 1.54 -20.56
C GLN A 55 -11.51 0.08 -20.23
N LYS A 56 -11.29 -0.20 -18.94
CA LYS A 56 -11.12 -1.57 -18.44
C LYS A 56 -12.37 -2.40 -18.75
N GLN A 57 -12.19 -3.51 -19.46
CA GLN A 57 -13.26 -4.46 -19.77
C GLN A 57 -13.61 -5.25 -18.50
N GLY A 58 -14.90 -5.50 -18.28
CA GLY A 58 -15.36 -6.42 -17.24
C GLY A 58 -15.72 -7.76 -17.86
N ILE A 59 -15.22 -8.84 -17.27
CA ILE A 59 -15.61 -10.21 -17.60
C ILE A 59 -16.11 -10.83 -16.30
N LEU A 60 -17.37 -11.24 -16.29
CA LEU A 60 -18.05 -11.88 -15.15
C LEU A 60 -17.91 -13.40 -15.27
N ASP A 61 -17.92 -14.10 -14.14
CA ASP A 61 -17.84 -15.56 -14.16
C ASP A 61 -19.16 -16.19 -14.61
N VAL A 62 -20.22 -15.92 -13.90
CA VAL A 62 -21.56 -16.41 -14.25
C VAL A 62 -22.56 -15.27 -14.11
N MET A 63 -23.03 -14.72 -15.21
CA MET A 63 -24.05 -13.68 -15.22
C MET A 63 -25.44 -14.28 -15.47
N MET A 64 -26.40 -13.91 -14.64
CA MET A 64 -27.79 -14.38 -14.71
C MET A 64 -28.77 -13.21 -14.68
N VAL A 65 -29.96 -13.47 -15.25
CA VAL A 65 -31.09 -12.54 -15.20
C VAL A 65 -32.31 -13.28 -14.67
N LEU A 66 -32.87 -12.74 -13.60
CA LEU A 66 -34.11 -13.26 -12.99
C LEU A 66 -35.36 -12.77 -13.75
N ASN A 67 -36.49 -13.32 -13.46
CA ASN A 67 -37.78 -13.02 -14.12
C ASN A 67 -38.24 -11.56 -14.02
N ASP A 68 -37.83 -10.83 -13.00
CA ASP A 68 -38.08 -9.39 -12.81
C ASP A 68 -37.01 -8.50 -13.51
N ASN A 69 -36.14 -9.12 -14.30
CA ASN A 69 -34.97 -8.53 -14.93
C ASN A 69 -33.86 -8.10 -13.97
N SER A 70 -33.92 -8.45 -12.68
CA SER A 70 -32.77 -8.32 -11.78
C SER A 70 -31.57 -9.06 -12.34
N LYS A 71 -30.41 -8.43 -12.31
CA LYS A 71 -29.16 -8.99 -12.82
C LYS A 71 -28.33 -9.51 -11.68
N MET A 72 -27.74 -10.66 -11.87
CA MET A 72 -26.85 -11.29 -10.88
C MET A 72 -25.54 -11.69 -11.50
N ASN A 73 -24.47 -11.43 -10.77
CA ASN A 73 -23.16 -12.04 -11.02
C ASN A 73 -22.85 -13.01 -9.90
N ILE A 74 -22.36 -14.21 -10.23
CA ILE A 74 -21.79 -15.14 -9.26
C ILE A 74 -20.32 -15.28 -9.61
N GLU A 75 -19.46 -14.97 -8.68
CA GLU A 75 -18.00 -14.98 -8.85
C GLU A 75 -17.36 -15.91 -7.82
N LEU A 76 -16.42 -16.73 -8.27
CA LEU A 76 -15.64 -17.61 -7.43
C LEU A 76 -14.22 -17.04 -7.28
N GLN A 77 -13.84 -16.64 -6.07
CA GLN A 77 -12.52 -16.11 -5.78
C GLN A 77 -11.80 -16.96 -4.72
N ILE A 78 -10.92 -17.84 -5.15
CA ILE A 78 -10.23 -18.78 -4.24
C ILE A 78 -9.06 -18.15 -3.51
N ARG A 79 -8.36 -17.20 -4.13
CA ARG A 79 -7.20 -16.52 -3.56
C ARG A 79 -7.55 -15.09 -3.18
N ALA A 80 -7.03 -14.64 -2.05
CA ALA A 80 -7.17 -13.24 -1.65
C ALA A 80 -6.36 -12.33 -2.58
N GLU A 81 -7.00 -11.29 -3.08
CA GLU A 81 -6.40 -10.22 -3.87
C GLU A 81 -6.58 -8.87 -3.15
N ALA A 82 -5.57 -8.01 -3.22
CA ALA A 82 -5.53 -6.75 -2.45
C ALA A 82 -6.69 -5.79 -2.76
N ASP A 83 -7.18 -5.78 -4.01
CA ASP A 83 -8.24 -4.87 -4.46
C ASP A 83 -9.53 -5.61 -4.86
N TRP A 84 -9.79 -6.76 -4.26
CA TRP A 84 -10.95 -7.59 -4.58
C TRP A 84 -12.27 -6.83 -4.37
N ASP A 85 -12.41 -6.13 -3.25
CA ASP A 85 -13.57 -5.32 -2.92
C ASP A 85 -13.88 -4.25 -3.97
N LYS A 86 -12.85 -3.54 -4.42
CA LYS A 86 -12.97 -2.53 -5.48
C LYS A 86 -13.35 -3.16 -6.83
N ARG A 87 -12.82 -4.36 -7.11
CA ARG A 87 -13.14 -5.10 -8.33
C ARG A 87 -14.59 -5.54 -8.33
N SER A 88 -15.10 -6.10 -7.23
CA SER A 88 -16.49 -6.50 -7.07
C SER A 88 -17.43 -5.31 -7.28
N LEU A 89 -17.18 -4.18 -6.59
CA LEU A 89 -17.94 -2.94 -6.78
C LEU A 89 -17.89 -2.40 -8.22
N PHE A 90 -16.74 -2.51 -8.88
CA PHE A 90 -16.60 -2.10 -10.27
C PHE A 90 -17.48 -2.94 -11.21
N TYR A 91 -17.53 -4.27 -11.01
CA TYR A 91 -18.36 -5.14 -11.81
C TYR A 91 -19.85 -4.90 -11.56
N LEU A 92 -20.25 -4.74 -10.30
CA LEU A 92 -21.61 -4.40 -9.90
C LEU A 92 -22.08 -3.09 -10.56
N ALA A 93 -21.26 -2.04 -10.49
CA ALA A 93 -21.55 -0.75 -11.12
C ALA A 93 -21.64 -0.85 -12.65
N LYS A 94 -20.73 -1.60 -13.28
CA LYS A 94 -20.80 -1.83 -14.73
C LYS A 94 -22.03 -2.59 -15.16
N MET A 95 -22.43 -3.63 -14.43
CA MET A 95 -23.63 -4.41 -14.68
C MET A 95 -24.87 -3.51 -14.56
N PHE A 96 -24.90 -2.59 -13.58
CA PHE A 96 -25.98 -1.66 -13.36
C PHE A 96 -26.20 -0.70 -14.54
N ILE A 97 -25.12 -0.11 -15.05
CA ILE A 97 -25.20 0.89 -16.12
C ILE A 97 -25.19 0.29 -17.54
N ALA A 98 -24.99 -1.05 -17.67
CA ALA A 98 -24.75 -1.68 -18.98
C ALA A 98 -25.88 -1.41 -19.99
N ASP A 99 -27.13 -1.43 -19.56
CA ASP A 99 -28.31 -1.31 -20.43
C ASP A 99 -28.83 0.12 -20.56
N LEU A 100 -28.31 1.07 -19.78
CA LEU A 100 -28.77 2.47 -19.87
C LEU A 100 -28.12 3.21 -21.03
N ARG A 101 -28.93 3.64 -22.01
CA ARG A 101 -28.49 4.42 -23.19
C ARG A 101 -28.71 5.90 -22.96
N LYS A 102 -28.00 6.72 -23.73
CA LYS A 102 -28.15 8.19 -23.73
C LYS A 102 -29.60 8.57 -24.00
N GLY A 103 -30.20 9.35 -23.10
CA GLY A 103 -31.60 9.81 -23.20
C GLY A 103 -32.63 8.87 -22.59
N GLU A 104 -32.24 7.70 -22.13
CA GLU A 104 -33.16 6.81 -21.41
C GLU A 104 -33.36 7.26 -19.95
N LYS A 105 -34.53 6.95 -19.41
CA LYS A 105 -34.92 7.36 -18.06
C LYS A 105 -34.40 6.35 -17.02
N TYR A 106 -34.00 6.84 -15.85
CA TYR A 106 -33.39 6.04 -14.77
C TYR A 106 -34.29 4.94 -14.19
N TYR A 107 -35.63 5.02 -14.32
CA TYR A 107 -36.53 3.96 -13.87
C TYR A 107 -36.32 2.62 -14.60
N LYS A 108 -35.56 2.60 -15.71
CA LYS A 108 -35.19 1.37 -16.43
C LYS A 108 -34.05 0.61 -15.78
N LEU A 109 -33.33 1.25 -14.86
CA LEU A 109 -32.25 0.57 -14.14
C LEU A 109 -32.84 -0.54 -13.27
N GLN A 110 -32.24 -1.71 -13.37
CA GLN A 110 -32.70 -2.91 -12.68
C GLN A 110 -31.81 -3.19 -11.47
N LYS A 111 -32.35 -3.88 -10.48
CA LYS A 111 -31.60 -4.39 -9.33
C LYS A 111 -30.42 -5.22 -9.81
N CYS A 112 -29.27 -5.02 -9.18
CA CYS A 112 -28.05 -5.77 -9.43
C CYS A 112 -27.57 -6.44 -8.14
N ILE A 113 -27.32 -7.73 -8.21
CA ILE A 113 -26.87 -8.57 -7.11
C ILE A 113 -25.51 -9.16 -7.45
N GLU A 114 -24.57 -9.01 -6.55
CA GLU A 114 -23.26 -9.66 -6.62
C GLU A 114 -23.21 -10.77 -5.58
N ILE A 115 -22.88 -11.99 -6.00
CA ILE A 115 -22.70 -13.15 -5.12
C ILE A 115 -21.24 -13.60 -5.26
N SER A 116 -20.44 -13.29 -4.25
CA SER A 116 -19.03 -13.65 -4.21
C SER A 116 -18.79 -14.84 -3.30
N ILE A 117 -18.26 -15.93 -3.86
CA ILE A 117 -17.89 -17.15 -3.15
C ILE A 117 -16.39 -17.11 -2.93
N LEU A 118 -15.96 -16.97 -1.66
CA LEU A 118 -14.56 -16.71 -1.29
C LEU A 118 -13.90 -17.95 -0.66
N GLY A 119 -12.74 -18.33 -1.18
CA GLY A 119 -11.88 -19.36 -0.62
C GLY A 119 -10.99 -18.86 0.54
N PHE A 120 -11.27 -17.67 1.09
CA PHE A 120 -10.56 -17.04 2.20
C PHE A 120 -11.55 -16.29 3.09
N ASN A 121 -11.11 -15.93 4.30
CA ASN A 121 -11.92 -15.12 5.21
C ASN A 121 -11.62 -13.64 4.98
N LEU A 122 -12.66 -12.80 4.92
CA LEU A 122 -12.54 -11.35 4.84
C LEU A 122 -12.20 -10.71 6.19
N ASP A 123 -12.78 -11.27 7.24
CA ASP A 123 -12.65 -10.80 8.61
C ASP A 123 -12.83 -11.96 9.60
N ASP A 124 -12.75 -11.67 10.90
CA ASP A 124 -12.87 -12.64 11.98
C ASP A 124 -14.33 -12.84 12.46
N ALA A 125 -15.33 -12.18 11.85
CA ALA A 125 -16.73 -12.39 12.18
C ALA A 125 -17.16 -13.84 11.88
N PRO A 126 -18.00 -14.48 12.72
CA PRO A 126 -18.31 -15.90 12.58
C PRO A 126 -19.20 -16.22 11.37
N GLU A 127 -19.95 -15.24 10.88
CA GLU A 127 -20.91 -15.46 9.79
C GLU A 127 -20.19 -15.83 8.50
N TYR A 128 -20.58 -16.94 7.90
CA TYR A 128 -20.08 -17.41 6.60
C TYR A 128 -20.81 -16.79 5.41
N HIS A 129 -22.04 -16.27 5.61
CA HIS A 129 -22.81 -15.58 4.60
C HIS A 129 -23.17 -14.18 5.11
N LYS A 130 -22.71 -13.16 4.40
CA LYS A 130 -22.94 -11.74 4.73
C LYS A 130 -23.67 -11.06 3.58
N ILE A 131 -24.61 -10.20 3.92
CA ILE A 131 -25.40 -9.45 2.96
C ILE A 131 -25.19 -7.96 3.20
N TYR A 132 -24.73 -7.25 2.16
CA TYR A 132 -24.52 -5.81 2.18
C TYR A 132 -25.54 -5.12 1.30
N GLN A 133 -26.15 -4.06 1.83
CA GLN A 133 -27.19 -3.26 1.19
C GLN A 133 -26.94 -1.78 1.42
N LEU A 134 -27.58 -0.90 0.64
CA LEU A 134 -27.46 0.55 0.79
C LEU A 134 -28.35 1.04 1.94
N ARG A 135 -27.73 1.37 3.08
CA ARG A 135 -28.40 1.85 4.29
C ARG A 135 -27.73 3.10 4.85
N ASP A 136 -28.50 3.90 5.60
CA ASP A 136 -27.92 4.99 6.38
C ASP A 136 -27.23 4.46 7.66
N LYS A 137 -26.56 5.35 8.40
CA LYS A 137 -25.87 4.99 9.65
C LYS A 137 -26.80 4.45 10.75
N ALA A 138 -28.12 4.66 10.64
CA ALA A 138 -29.13 4.15 11.56
C ALA A 138 -29.75 2.82 11.08
N GLY A 139 -29.25 2.26 9.96
CA GLY A 139 -29.73 1.00 9.41
C GLY A 139 -30.98 1.12 8.55
N ARG A 140 -31.44 2.32 8.21
CA ARG A 140 -32.63 2.53 7.37
C ARG A 140 -32.25 2.40 5.89
N ASP A 141 -33.08 1.67 5.14
CA ASP A 141 -32.84 1.42 3.73
C ASP A 141 -32.88 2.72 2.92
N PHE A 142 -31.84 2.92 2.08
CA PHE A 142 -31.82 3.97 1.06
C PHE A 142 -32.41 3.46 -0.26
N SER A 143 -31.97 2.28 -0.70
CA SER A 143 -32.43 1.62 -1.93
C SER A 143 -32.01 0.15 -1.90
N ASP A 144 -32.84 -0.71 -2.50
CA ASP A 144 -32.59 -2.14 -2.70
C ASP A 144 -31.93 -2.46 -4.05
N ILE A 145 -31.54 -1.41 -4.80
CA ILE A 145 -31.03 -1.54 -6.17
C ILE A 145 -29.68 -2.30 -6.24
N PHE A 146 -28.88 -2.25 -5.17
CA PHE A 146 -27.65 -2.99 -5.01
C PHE A 146 -27.68 -3.92 -3.81
N GLU A 147 -27.26 -5.15 -4.04
CA GLU A 147 -27.11 -6.15 -3.01
C GLU A 147 -25.84 -6.96 -3.25
N ILE A 148 -25.05 -7.19 -2.21
CA ILE A 148 -23.81 -7.96 -2.29
C ILE A 148 -23.89 -9.07 -1.26
N HIS A 149 -23.81 -10.32 -1.74
CA HIS A 149 -23.72 -11.52 -0.92
C HIS A 149 -22.26 -12.00 -0.92
N ILE A 150 -21.72 -12.23 0.25
CA ILE A 150 -20.39 -12.79 0.44
C ILE A 150 -20.51 -14.10 1.17
N ILE A 151 -20.04 -15.18 0.53
CA ILE A 151 -20.04 -16.53 1.07
C ILE A 151 -18.60 -16.98 1.28
N GLU A 152 -18.19 -17.15 2.55
CA GLU A 152 -16.80 -17.46 2.93
C GLU A 152 -16.63 -18.96 3.17
N LEU A 153 -15.98 -19.65 2.23
CA LEU A 153 -15.83 -21.11 2.26
C LEU A 153 -14.97 -21.67 3.40
N LYS A 154 -14.20 -20.86 4.13
CA LYS A 154 -13.36 -21.35 5.22
C LYS A 154 -13.96 -21.25 6.60
N LYS A 155 -15.07 -20.53 6.76
CA LYS A 155 -15.75 -20.35 8.06
C LYS A 155 -16.49 -21.60 8.49
N GLU A 156 -16.67 -21.76 9.78
CA GLU A 156 -17.44 -22.86 10.33
C GLU A 156 -18.89 -22.81 9.89
N LEU A 157 -19.49 -23.99 9.70
CA LEU A 157 -20.90 -24.15 9.30
C LEU A 157 -21.70 -24.61 10.50
N TYR A 158 -22.73 -23.88 10.81
CA TYR A 158 -23.60 -24.19 11.96
C TYR A 158 -24.70 -25.20 11.61
N GLY A 159 -24.85 -25.57 10.34
CA GLY A 159 -25.72 -26.65 9.87
C GLY A 159 -27.20 -26.34 9.91
N LEU A 160 -27.60 -25.07 9.90
CA LEU A 160 -28.99 -24.62 10.04
C LEU A 160 -29.57 -23.93 8.79
N ASP A 161 -28.70 -23.57 7.84
CA ASP A 161 -29.05 -22.76 6.67
C ASP A 161 -28.97 -23.58 5.38
N ARG A 162 -29.83 -23.25 4.41
CA ARG A 162 -29.83 -23.87 3.06
C ARG A 162 -28.52 -23.60 2.33
N THR A 163 -27.89 -22.48 2.57
CA THR A 163 -26.58 -22.10 2.03
C THR A 163 -25.46 -23.02 2.51
N ASP A 164 -25.56 -23.62 3.70
CA ASP A 164 -24.60 -24.60 4.24
C ASP A 164 -24.32 -25.76 3.28
N GLU A 165 -25.36 -26.30 2.65
CA GLU A 165 -25.21 -27.44 1.74
C GLU A 165 -24.46 -27.03 0.47
N TRP A 166 -24.66 -25.81 -0.04
CA TRP A 166 -23.91 -25.26 -1.15
C TRP A 166 -22.44 -25.03 -0.79
N ILE A 167 -22.16 -24.53 0.42
CA ILE A 167 -20.78 -24.37 0.90
C ILE A 167 -20.09 -25.72 0.99
N ARG A 168 -20.74 -26.76 1.50
CA ARG A 168 -20.21 -28.13 1.54
C ARG A 168 -19.93 -28.66 0.13
N LEU A 169 -20.82 -28.41 -0.81
CA LEU A 169 -20.64 -28.78 -2.21
C LEU A 169 -19.40 -28.09 -2.82
N PHE A 170 -19.26 -26.77 -2.63
CA PHE A 170 -18.11 -26.01 -3.15
C PHE A 170 -16.79 -26.41 -2.45
N ARG A 171 -16.83 -26.87 -1.22
CA ARG A 171 -15.65 -27.37 -0.49
C ARG A 171 -15.18 -28.73 -0.95
N ALA A 172 -16.07 -29.55 -1.51
CA ALA A 172 -15.78 -30.95 -1.81
C ALA A 172 -14.58 -31.12 -2.73
N GLU A 173 -13.61 -31.93 -2.29
CA GLU A 173 -12.37 -32.25 -3.00
C GLU A 173 -12.21 -33.75 -3.26
N SER A 174 -13.20 -34.55 -2.87
CA SER A 174 -13.21 -35.98 -3.05
C SER A 174 -14.60 -36.53 -3.38
N LYS A 175 -14.63 -37.73 -3.98
CA LYS A 175 -15.87 -38.45 -4.24
C LYS A 175 -16.58 -38.90 -2.97
N GLU A 176 -15.82 -39.17 -1.94
CA GLU A 176 -16.31 -39.56 -0.62
C GLU A 176 -17.10 -38.44 0.03
N GLU A 177 -16.59 -37.21 -0.06
CA GLU A 177 -17.29 -36.00 0.45
C GLU A 177 -18.57 -35.72 -0.31
N LEU A 178 -18.58 -35.86 -1.64
CA LEU A 178 -19.82 -35.75 -2.43
C LEU A 178 -20.85 -36.81 -2.06
N ASN A 179 -20.42 -38.06 -1.84
CA ASN A 179 -21.29 -39.12 -1.43
C ASN A 179 -21.89 -38.88 -0.02
N MET A 180 -21.09 -38.38 0.92
CA MET A 180 -21.60 -37.99 2.24
C MET A 180 -22.66 -36.88 2.13
N LEU A 181 -22.41 -35.88 1.28
CA LEU A 181 -23.40 -34.81 1.05
C LEU A 181 -24.66 -35.36 0.38
N MET A 182 -24.51 -36.21 -0.63
CA MET A 182 -25.64 -36.85 -1.33
C MET A 182 -26.59 -37.62 -0.39
N HIS A 183 -26.01 -38.32 0.61
CA HIS A 183 -26.83 -39.07 1.59
C HIS A 183 -27.51 -38.18 2.65
N ARG A 184 -27.08 -36.95 2.81
CA ARG A 184 -27.59 -35.99 3.81
C ARG A 184 -28.61 -35.02 3.24
N THR A 185 -28.40 -34.60 1.99
CA THR A 185 -29.24 -33.57 1.36
C THR A 185 -30.57 -34.10 0.86
N LYS A 186 -31.59 -33.26 0.94
CA LYS A 186 -32.87 -33.42 0.25
C LYS A 186 -33.06 -32.35 -0.80
N ASN A 187 -32.07 -31.45 -0.99
CA ASN A 187 -32.15 -30.36 -1.93
C ASN A 187 -31.96 -30.87 -3.37
N PRO A 188 -32.94 -30.75 -4.25
CA PRO A 188 -32.82 -31.22 -5.63
C PRO A 188 -31.72 -30.53 -6.42
N GLY A 189 -31.46 -29.26 -6.15
CA GLY A 189 -30.33 -28.50 -6.78
C GLY A 189 -28.97 -29.07 -6.42
N ILE A 190 -28.76 -29.43 -5.15
CA ILE A 190 -27.52 -30.08 -4.69
C ILE A 190 -27.38 -31.48 -5.28
N LEU A 191 -28.45 -32.26 -5.31
CA LEU A 191 -28.42 -33.60 -5.92
C LEU A 191 -28.09 -33.55 -7.41
N GLU A 192 -28.68 -32.59 -8.13
CA GLU A 192 -28.35 -32.39 -9.55
C GLU A 192 -26.90 -31.89 -9.75
N ALA A 193 -26.41 -31.01 -8.90
CA ALA A 193 -25.03 -30.55 -8.94
C ALA A 193 -24.02 -31.70 -8.68
N ILE A 194 -24.30 -32.60 -7.71
CA ILE A 194 -23.47 -33.79 -7.46
C ILE A 194 -23.46 -34.69 -8.69
N LYS A 195 -24.60 -34.87 -9.36
CA LYS A 195 -24.71 -35.65 -10.60
C LYS A 195 -23.85 -35.05 -11.71
N GLU A 196 -23.93 -33.72 -11.94
CA GLU A 196 -23.09 -33.02 -12.94
C GLU A 196 -21.60 -33.18 -12.64
N ILE A 197 -21.18 -33.03 -11.36
CA ILE A 197 -19.79 -33.23 -10.95
C ILE A 197 -19.34 -34.68 -11.24
N ASN A 198 -20.21 -35.65 -10.97
CA ASN A 198 -19.90 -37.06 -11.27
C ASN A 198 -19.77 -37.31 -12.77
N ILE A 199 -20.62 -36.69 -13.61
CA ILE A 199 -20.53 -36.77 -15.08
C ILE A 199 -19.18 -36.16 -15.54
N MET A 200 -18.82 -34.97 -15.04
CA MET A 200 -17.51 -34.35 -15.35
C MET A 200 -16.34 -35.27 -14.98
N ASN A 201 -16.44 -35.93 -13.82
CA ASN A 201 -15.40 -36.87 -13.35
C ASN A 201 -15.34 -38.20 -14.12
N LEU A 202 -16.40 -38.59 -14.86
CA LEU A 202 -16.43 -39.78 -15.69
C LEU A 202 -16.02 -39.51 -17.14
N SER A 203 -16.22 -38.30 -17.64
CA SER A 203 -15.91 -37.89 -19.01
C SER A 203 -14.43 -37.62 -19.20
N ASP A 204 -13.73 -38.36 -20.04
CA ASP A 204 -12.32 -38.14 -20.36
C ASP A 204 -12.11 -36.81 -21.08
N TRP A 205 -13.06 -36.39 -21.92
CA TRP A 205 -13.00 -35.08 -22.57
C TRP A 205 -13.11 -33.92 -21.56
N MET A 206 -14.05 -34.00 -20.62
CA MET A 206 -14.23 -32.99 -19.57
C MET A 206 -13.03 -32.93 -18.64
N LYS A 207 -12.41 -34.09 -18.32
CA LYS A 207 -11.15 -34.13 -17.56
C LYS A 207 -10.02 -33.46 -18.33
N ALA A 208 -9.88 -33.74 -19.63
CA ALA A 208 -8.84 -33.13 -20.45
C ALA A 208 -9.03 -31.59 -20.51
N GLN A 209 -10.27 -31.13 -20.67
CA GLN A 209 -10.61 -29.71 -20.65
C GLN A 209 -10.34 -29.05 -19.31
N TYR A 210 -10.68 -29.72 -18.21
CA TYR A 210 -10.36 -29.27 -16.86
C TYR A 210 -8.86 -29.16 -16.64
N GLU A 211 -8.08 -30.17 -17.04
CA GLU A 211 -6.62 -30.16 -16.89
C GLU A 211 -5.98 -29.06 -17.75
N PHE A 212 -6.51 -28.81 -18.95
CA PHE A 212 -6.05 -27.72 -19.81
C PHE A 212 -6.26 -26.36 -19.12
N ASN A 213 -7.47 -26.06 -18.65
CA ASN A 213 -7.77 -24.81 -17.95
C ASN A 213 -6.94 -24.68 -16.66
N LEU A 214 -6.73 -25.78 -15.93
CA LEU A 214 -5.91 -25.76 -14.72
C LEU A 214 -4.43 -25.40 -15.01
N ARG A 215 -3.92 -25.79 -16.19
CA ARG A 215 -2.57 -25.38 -16.64
C ARG A 215 -2.54 -23.89 -16.94
N GLU A 216 -3.51 -23.39 -17.70
CA GLU A 216 -3.62 -21.95 -18.00
C GLU A 216 -3.72 -21.09 -16.73
N GLU A 217 -4.52 -21.50 -15.73
CA GLU A 217 -4.59 -20.80 -14.43
C GLU A 217 -3.24 -20.77 -13.71
N ARG A 218 -2.49 -21.89 -13.74
CA ARG A 218 -1.16 -21.96 -13.14
C ARG A 218 -0.15 -21.07 -13.85
N ASP A 219 -0.17 -21.09 -15.19
CA ASP A 219 0.73 -20.30 -16.01
C ASP A 219 0.46 -18.79 -15.80
N LYS A 220 -0.81 -18.37 -15.73
CA LYS A 220 -1.20 -17.01 -15.37
C LYS A 220 -0.72 -16.62 -13.99
N ALA A 221 -0.95 -17.47 -12.99
CA ALA A 221 -0.52 -17.22 -11.62
C ALA A 221 1.02 -17.11 -11.49
N ALA A 222 1.76 -17.95 -12.22
CA ALA A 222 3.22 -17.90 -12.26
C ALA A 222 3.73 -16.61 -12.92
N MET A 223 3.08 -16.17 -14.00
CA MET A 223 3.41 -14.92 -14.69
C MET A 223 3.13 -13.70 -13.80
N GLU A 224 1.98 -13.68 -13.13
CA GLU A 224 1.63 -12.59 -12.20
C GLU A 224 2.62 -12.51 -11.02
N GLU A 225 3.00 -13.65 -10.46
CA GLU A 225 4.01 -13.71 -9.40
C GLU A 225 5.38 -13.21 -9.88
N GLN A 226 5.77 -13.55 -11.12
CA GLN A 226 7.01 -13.03 -11.71
C GLN A 226 6.95 -11.51 -11.88
N ILE A 227 5.88 -10.97 -12.44
CA ILE A 227 5.67 -9.52 -12.58
C ILE A 227 5.74 -8.82 -11.21
N ARG A 228 5.12 -9.40 -10.18
CA ARG A 228 5.16 -8.85 -8.82
C ARG A 228 6.58 -8.84 -8.24
N ARG A 229 7.35 -9.91 -8.45
CA ARG A 229 8.76 -9.99 -8.02
C ARG A 229 9.62 -8.95 -8.73
N ASP A 230 9.45 -8.82 -10.04
CA ASP A 230 10.21 -7.86 -10.84
C ASP A 230 9.90 -6.42 -10.43
N ALA A 231 8.62 -6.08 -10.24
CA ALA A 231 8.19 -4.77 -9.75
C ALA A 231 8.73 -4.46 -8.34
N SER A 232 8.72 -5.46 -7.44
CA SER A 232 9.28 -5.32 -6.09
C SER A 232 10.80 -5.11 -6.11
N ALA A 233 11.53 -5.86 -6.96
CA ALA A 233 12.97 -5.71 -7.14
C ALA A 233 13.32 -4.33 -7.71
N GLN A 234 12.57 -3.87 -8.70
CA GLN A 234 12.74 -2.55 -9.30
C GLN A 234 12.48 -1.44 -8.27
N GLY A 235 11.36 -1.48 -7.53
CA GLY A 235 11.04 -0.50 -6.51
C GLY A 235 12.08 -0.44 -5.39
N LEU A 236 12.64 -1.60 -4.99
CA LEU A 236 13.73 -1.65 -4.01
C LEU A 236 15.03 -1.01 -4.55
N ALA A 237 15.35 -1.26 -5.82
CA ALA A 237 16.52 -0.67 -6.48
C ALA A 237 16.38 0.85 -6.60
N GLU A 238 15.24 1.33 -7.06
CA GLU A 238 14.91 2.76 -7.17
C GLU A 238 14.93 3.46 -5.81
N GLY A 239 14.29 2.87 -4.79
CA GLY A 239 14.29 3.42 -3.43
C GLY A 239 15.70 3.49 -2.81
N ARG A 240 16.56 2.48 -3.04
CA ARG A 240 17.96 2.52 -2.63
C ARG A 240 18.75 3.61 -3.35
N ALA A 241 18.59 3.75 -4.65
CA ALA A 241 19.28 4.76 -5.44
C ALA A 241 18.88 6.18 -4.99
N GLN A 242 17.57 6.40 -4.79
CA GLN A 242 17.05 7.68 -4.31
C GLN A 242 17.52 8.00 -2.89
N GLY A 243 17.42 7.07 -1.94
CA GLY A 243 17.89 7.28 -0.57
C GLY A 243 19.40 7.56 -0.48
N LEU A 244 20.21 6.91 -1.33
CA LEU A 244 21.64 7.14 -1.41
C LEU A 244 21.97 8.53 -1.98
N ALA A 245 21.22 8.97 -2.99
CA ALA A 245 21.35 10.30 -3.58
C ALA A 245 20.96 11.41 -2.59
N GLU A 246 19.80 11.26 -1.94
CA GLU A 246 19.32 12.20 -0.93
C GLU A 246 20.25 12.29 0.28
N GLY A 247 20.68 11.15 0.83
CA GLY A 247 21.63 11.11 1.96
C GLY A 247 22.97 11.74 1.64
N ARG A 248 23.46 11.56 0.39
CA ARG A 248 24.73 12.20 -0.07
C ARG A 248 24.60 13.72 -0.16
N VAL A 249 23.49 14.22 -0.68
CA VAL A 249 23.21 15.66 -0.77
C VAL A 249 23.08 16.26 0.64
N GLN A 250 22.31 15.63 1.49
CA GLN A 250 22.10 16.10 2.86
C GLN A 250 23.39 16.11 3.65
N GLY A 251 24.17 15.04 3.63
CA GLY A 251 25.45 14.97 4.32
C GLY A 251 26.47 16.01 3.82
N LEU A 252 26.45 16.33 2.52
CA LEU A 252 27.34 17.35 1.95
C LEU A 252 26.93 18.77 2.39
N VAL A 253 25.62 19.04 2.48
CA VAL A 253 25.10 20.33 2.97
C VAL A 253 25.39 20.49 4.46
N GLU A 254 25.09 19.49 5.27
CA GLU A 254 25.33 19.53 6.71
C GLU A 254 26.83 19.69 7.04
N GLY A 255 27.69 18.89 6.41
CA GLY A 255 29.14 18.98 6.58
C GLY A 255 29.71 20.34 6.19
N LYS A 256 29.20 20.94 5.08
CA LYS A 256 29.62 22.28 4.66
C LYS A 256 29.16 23.37 5.65
N VAL A 257 27.95 23.30 6.15
CA VAL A 257 27.41 24.25 7.14
C VAL A 257 28.19 24.15 8.44
N GLN A 258 28.42 22.94 8.92
CA GLN A 258 29.16 22.71 10.16
C GLN A 258 30.65 23.17 10.04
N GLY A 259 31.33 22.78 8.97
CA GLY A 259 32.71 23.18 8.75
C GLY A 259 32.88 24.70 8.61
N LEU A 260 31.92 25.39 7.97
CA LEU A 260 31.92 26.85 7.90
C LEU A 260 31.70 27.51 9.27
N ALA A 261 30.82 26.95 10.08
CA ALA A 261 30.53 27.47 11.43
C ALA A 261 31.75 27.29 12.37
N GLU A 262 32.33 26.10 12.37
CA GLU A 262 33.53 25.78 13.17
C GLU A 262 34.73 26.65 12.75
N GLY A 263 35.07 26.71 11.46
CA GLY A 263 36.14 27.52 10.97
C GLY A 263 35.96 29.03 11.24
N ARG A 264 34.72 29.51 11.21
CA ARG A 264 34.45 30.92 11.55
C ARG A 264 34.60 31.21 13.05
N ALA A 265 34.19 30.26 13.91
CA ALA A 265 34.32 30.36 15.36
C ALA A 265 35.82 30.36 15.76
N GLU A 266 36.60 29.39 15.25
CA GLU A 266 38.05 29.30 15.50
C GLU A 266 38.80 30.51 14.98
N GLY A 267 38.49 30.98 13.78
CA GLY A 267 39.14 32.17 13.21
C GLY A 267 38.82 33.44 14.01
N LEU A 268 37.61 33.58 14.52
CA LEU A 268 37.21 34.70 15.37
C LEU A 268 37.94 34.67 16.73
N GLU A 269 38.03 33.51 17.36
CA GLU A 269 38.69 33.30 18.64
C GLU A 269 40.20 33.60 18.53
N GLN A 270 40.84 33.04 17.52
CA GLN A 270 42.27 33.29 17.25
C GLN A 270 42.54 34.77 16.97
N GLY A 271 41.70 35.40 16.10
CA GLY A 271 41.83 36.81 15.80
C GLY A 271 41.64 37.73 17.02
N LEU A 272 40.68 37.39 17.87
CA LEU A 272 40.41 38.15 19.09
C LEU A 272 41.56 38.02 20.10
N SER A 273 42.04 36.80 20.30
CA SER A 273 43.20 36.53 21.19
C SER A 273 44.47 37.25 20.74
N GLN A 274 44.79 37.18 19.45
CA GLN A 274 45.92 37.90 18.91
C GLN A 274 45.77 39.42 19.00
N GLY A 275 44.58 39.94 18.67
CA GLY A 275 44.29 41.35 18.73
C GLY A 275 44.38 41.92 20.18
N LEU A 276 43.89 41.17 21.16
CA LEU A 276 44.01 41.53 22.57
C LEU A 276 45.45 41.57 23.05
N SER A 277 46.23 40.53 22.74
CA SER A 277 47.65 40.44 23.10
C SER A 277 48.44 41.59 22.48
N GLN A 278 48.26 41.86 21.19
CA GLN A 278 48.91 42.97 20.49
C GLN A 278 48.52 44.34 21.07
N GLY A 279 47.22 44.53 21.38
CA GLY A 279 46.72 45.75 21.99
C GLY A 279 47.29 46.02 23.36
N GLN A 280 47.50 44.98 24.20
CA GLN A 280 48.15 45.12 25.50
C GLN A 280 49.58 45.57 25.40
N VAL A 281 50.34 44.96 24.47
CA VAL A 281 51.73 45.33 24.25
C VAL A 281 51.85 46.77 23.73
N LEU A 282 51.04 47.16 22.74
CA LEU A 282 50.98 48.53 22.22
C LEU A 282 50.68 49.57 23.32
N LYS A 283 49.73 49.24 24.19
CA LYS A 283 49.39 50.08 25.35
C LYS A 283 50.54 50.23 26.30
N LEU A 284 51.29 49.15 26.56
CA LEU A 284 52.42 49.16 27.44
C LEU A 284 53.58 50.02 26.82
N ILE A 285 53.86 49.85 25.54
CA ILE A 285 54.83 50.67 24.79
C ILE A 285 54.49 52.17 24.94
N ASN A 286 53.25 52.55 24.67
CA ASN A 286 52.81 53.93 24.79
C ASN A 286 52.99 54.51 26.21
N GLN A 287 52.67 53.70 27.22
CA GLN A 287 52.86 54.09 28.62
C GLN A 287 54.38 54.29 28.97
N VAL A 288 55.25 53.37 28.53
CA VAL A 288 56.72 53.50 28.70
C VAL A 288 57.23 54.73 28.00
N GLN A 289 56.87 54.93 26.71
CA GLN A 289 57.25 56.14 25.97
C GLN A 289 56.85 57.44 26.67
N THR A 290 55.60 57.49 27.18
CA THR A 290 55.12 58.67 27.88
C THR A 290 55.90 58.98 29.12
N LYS A 291 56.30 57.96 29.87
CA LYS A 291 57.13 58.13 31.08
C LYS A 291 58.59 58.46 30.79
N LEU A 292 59.16 57.84 29.73
CA LEU A 292 60.49 58.19 29.24
C LEU A 292 60.65 59.69 28.83
N LYS A 293 59.62 60.22 28.14
CA LYS A 293 59.54 61.66 27.79
C LYS A 293 59.54 62.58 29.02
N LYS A 294 59.07 62.08 30.18
CA LYS A 294 59.13 62.82 31.46
C LYS A 294 60.44 62.66 32.23
N GLY A 295 61.38 61.95 31.65
CA GLY A 295 62.72 61.72 32.24
C GLY A 295 62.75 60.66 33.34
N ILE A 296 61.72 59.79 33.44
CA ILE A 296 61.62 58.74 34.45
C ILE A 296 62.57 57.58 34.01
N GLN A 297 63.29 57.02 34.96
CA GLN A 297 64.23 55.90 34.71
C GLN A 297 63.48 54.56 34.58
N ALA A 298 64.09 53.61 33.86
CA ALA A 298 63.44 52.33 33.55
C ALA A 298 63.01 51.51 34.79
N GLU A 299 63.82 51.56 35.88
CA GLU A 299 63.47 50.88 37.13
C GLU A 299 62.19 51.43 37.79
N GLN A 300 62.04 52.75 37.74
CA GLN A 300 60.86 53.40 38.29
C GLN A 300 59.60 53.15 37.38
N ILE A 301 59.77 53.13 36.05
CA ILE A 301 58.80 52.82 35.06
C ILE A 301 58.21 51.38 35.29
N ALA A 302 59.17 50.43 35.49
CA ALA A 302 58.84 49.04 35.75
C ALA A 302 58.00 48.89 37.04
N SER A 303 58.39 49.61 38.11
CA SER A 303 57.63 49.60 39.38
C SER A 303 56.25 50.24 39.24
N GLU A 304 56.14 51.36 38.52
CA GLU A 304 54.80 52.06 38.37
C GLU A 304 53.81 51.36 37.43
N LEU A 305 54.35 50.61 36.50
CA LEU A 305 53.52 49.83 35.54
C LEU A 305 53.28 48.39 35.99
N GLU A 306 53.89 47.99 37.13
CA GLU A 306 53.82 46.62 37.66
C GLU A 306 54.38 45.60 36.65
N GLU A 307 55.34 45.99 35.82
CA GLU A 307 55.98 45.18 34.79
C GLU A 307 57.43 44.76 35.18
N SER A 308 57.90 43.68 34.56
CA SER A 308 59.27 43.26 34.76
C SER A 308 60.24 44.29 34.22
N LEU A 309 61.35 44.59 34.95
CA LEU A 309 62.37 45.49 34.51
C LEU A 309 62.92 45.06 33.15
N ALA A 310 63.14 43.76 32.92
CA ALA A 310 63.61 43.21 31.68
C ALA A 310 62.70 43.52 30.47
N ASN A 311 61.39 43.52 30.69
CA ASN A 311 60.41 43.85 29.65
C ASN A 311 60.39 45.35 29.34
N VAL A 312 60.47 46.19 30.38
CA VAL A 312 60.53 47.64 30.26
C VAL A 312 61.82 48.03 29.57
N ASP A 313 63.00 47.47 29.96
CA ASP A 313 64.28 47.72 29.31
C ASP A 313 64.29 47.36 27.81
N ARG A 314 63.65 46.27 27.45
CA ARG A 314 63.52 45.93 26.02
C ARG A 314 62.71 46.98 25.24
N ILE A 315 61.64 47.49 25.84
CA ILE A 315 60.84 48.54 25.24
C ILE A 315 61.60 49.86 25.20
N CYS A 316 62.35 50.25 26.25
CA CYS A 316 63.22 51.44 26.25
C CYS A 316 64.25 51.42 25.14
N LYS A 317 64.92 50.31 24.95
CA LYS A 317 65.94 50.13 23.84
C LYS A 317 65.27 50.27 22.47
N ALA A 318 64.10 49.62 22.28
CA ALA A 318 63.37 49.74 21.02
C ALA A 318 62.84 51.17 20.76
N VAL A 319 62.44 51.90 21.83
CA VAL A 319 62.05 53.31 21.73
C VAL A 319 63.27 54.20 21.40
N ASP A 320 64.42 53.91 21.99
CA ASP A 320 65.69 54.67 21.68
C ASP A 320 66.10 54.47 20.24
N GLU A 321 65.95 53.25 19.68
CA GLU A 321 66.28 52.94 18.30
C GLU A 321 65.27 53.55 17.29
N CYS A 322 63.97 53.55 17.61
CA CYS A 322 62.92 54.09 16.74
C CYS A 322 62.77 55.62 16.89
N GLY A 323 63.20 56.19 18.03
CA GLY A 323 62.97 57.58 18.42
C GLY A 323 61.83 57.74 19.45
N MET A 324 61.99 58.74 20.36
CA MET A 324 61.09 58.99 21.45
C MET A 324 59.64 59.35 21.00
N ASP A 325 59.47 59.80 19.74
CA ASP A 325 58.16 60.17 19.16
C ASP A 325 57.67 59.17 18.15
N ALA A 326 58.30 58.00 18.01
CA ALA A 326 57.89 56.95 17.10
C ALA A 326 56.49 56.42 17.45
N ASP A 327 55.75 56.00 16.45
CA ASP A 327 54.45 55.34 16.64
C ASP A 327 54.62 54.03 17.42
N PRO A 328 53.82 53.77 18.49
CA PRO A 328 53.90 52.52 19.23
C PRO A 328 53.95 51.27 18.37
N SER A 329 53.27 51.28 17.20
CA SER A 329 53.28 50.16 16.23
C SER A 329 54.63 49.94 15.56
N GLU A 330 55.48 50.99 15.45
CA GLU A 330 56.87 50.90 14.95
C GLU A 330 57.76 50.26 15.98
N VAL A 331 57.64 50.73 17.24
CA VAL A 331 58.32 50.13 18.38
C VAL A 331 58.00 48.69 18.58
N TYR A 332 56.66 48.33 18.40
CA TYR A 332 56.18 46.95 18.47
C TYR A 332 56.84 46.05 17.41
N ARG A 333 56.98 46.54 16.19
CA ARG A 333 57.65 45.79 15.12
C ARG A 333 59.12 45.54 15.40
N GLN A 334 59.83 46.46 16.11
CA GLN A 334 61.20 46.29 16.49
C GLN A 334 61.35 45.28 17.66
N LEU A 335 60.28 45.01 18.42
CA LEU A 335 60.28 44.05 19.54
C LEU A 335 60.01 42.61 19.11
N GLN A 336 59.47 42.40 17.90
CA GLN A 336 59.27 41.10 17.34
C GLN A 336 60.57 40.50 16.75
#